data_a6c7988c00a77d20c278df104286d24f
#
_entry.id   a6c7988c00a77d20c278df104286d24f
#
_cell.length_a   1.000
_cell.length_b   1.000
_cell.length_c   1.000
_cell.angle_alpha   90.00
_cell.angle_beta   90.00
_cell.angle_gamma   90.00
#
_symmetry.space_group_name_H-M   'P 1'
#
loop_
_entity.id
_entity.type
_entity.pdbx_description
1 polymer ?
#
loop_
_entity_poly.entity_id
_entity_poly.type
_entity_poly.pdbx_seq_one_letter_code
_entity_poly.pdbx_strand_id
1 'polypeptide(L)'
;MKKIVYLMEYPIDLPGGAQMSTLSVCEGLSAHPEYGYEAVVICPKLLKHAVSDYSFKIREYPMGESRIRNLFIRIRAFKEIISEEKPELIHIEMSESLITYGFIRKRFKEIPFVYTDRGLLFGYRKRSRLFMDPVLKEASALVTTTGFNKSLWEKGSSIRPIRVIPNTIADKYFGEYDPEKRKDHEKLVIGLAGRICVEKDWPFACDFIEGLASSGVNFKVSIVLSTFEKGDDAQVEMILGRIKKAVGEENLEYRLNISQEEMSEFYYGVDIFLMTSRFESFGKAAVEAMSRKCVIVSTSVGGLPEVVGLSYNLYTKEDMFRGIGCIRVLDGDRKKLESEREYFYSRYKENYTEETYIERHISLYDEYAG
;
A
#
# COMPACT_ATOMS: atom_id res chain seq x y z
N MET A 1 -18.98 -2.90 -23.26
CA MET A 1 -18.42 -2.93 -21.90
C MET A 1 -18.84 -1.66 -21.17
N LYS A 2 -19.16 -1.77 -19.89
CA LYS A 2 -19.45 -0.62 -19.01
C LYS A 2 -18.13 0.10 -18.70
N LYS A 3 -18.12 1.40 -18.74
CA LYS A 3 -16.93 2.21 -18.61
C LYS A 3 -16.75 2.72 -17.18
N ILE A 4 -15.61 2.44 -16.56
CA ILE A 4 -15.20 2.95 -15.26
C ILE A 4 -14.15 4.04 -15.48
N VAL A 5 -14.43 5.27 -15.07
CA VAL A 5 -13.46 6.37 -15.14
C VAL A 5 -12.78 6.58 -13.79
N TYR A 6 -11.45 6.47 -13.78
CA TYR A 6 -10.62 6.75 -12.62
C TYR A 6 -10.11 8.18 -12.66
N LEU A 7 -10.29 8.92 -11.56
CA LEU A 7 -9.80 10.29 -11.42
C LEU A 7 -8.56 10.31 -10.54
N MET A 8 -7.42 10.75 -11.09
CA MET A 8 -6.15 10.81 -10.39
C MET A 8 -5.53 12.21 -10.42
N GLU A 9 -4.87 12.60 -9.34
CA GLU A 9 -4.19 13.88 -9.20
C GLU A 9 -2.68 13.83 -9.49
N TYR A 10 -2.14 12.62 -9.61
CA TYR A 10 -0.75 12.37 -9.99
C TYR A 10 -0.68 11.48 -11.23
N PRO A 11 0.43 11.56 -12.00
CA PRO A 11 0.67 10.61 -13.09
C PRO A 11 0.60 9.16 -12.61
N ILE A 12 -0.04 8.29 -13.39
CA ILE A 12 -0.20 6.88 -13.00
C ILE A 12 1.13 6.11 -12.98
N ASP A 13 2.12 6.59 -13.72
CA ASP A 13 3.49 6.03 -13.79
C ASP A 13 4.43 6.55 -12.68
N LEU A 14 3.93 7.40 -11.80
CA LEU A 14 4.68 7.82 -10.61
C LEU A 14 4.68 6.69 -9.57
N PRO A 15 5.84 6.31 -9.01
CA PRO A 15 5.90 5.30 -7.97
C PRO A 15 5.08 5.68 -6.73
N GLY A 16 4.12 4.84 -6.36
CA GLY A 16 3.26 5.08 -5.20
C GLY A 16 2.22 3.98 -5.00
N GLY A 17 1.82 3.76 -3.75
CA GLY A 17 0.89 2.67 -3.41
C GLY A 17 -0.48 2.81 -4.06
N ALA A 18 -1.00 4.04 -4.20
CA ALA A 18 -2.28 4.30 -4.85
C ALA A 18 -2.19 4.04 -6.36
N GLN A 19 -1.14 4.56 -7.03
CA GLN A 19 -0.91 4.36 -8.45
C GLN A 19 -0.80 2.89 -8.80
N MET A 20 0.03 2.14 -8.05
CA MET A 20 0.20 0.70 -8.27
C MET A 20 -1.11 -0.07 -8.10
N SER A 21 -1.90 0.26 -7.08
CA SER A 21 -3.19 -0.41 -6.87
C SER A 21 -4.22 -0.07 -7.96
N THR A 22 -4.21 1.17 -8.48
CA THR A 22 -5.07 1.56 -9.61
C THR A 22 -4.63 0.85 -10.89
N LEU A 23 -3.32 0.76 -11.14
CA LEU A 23 -2.76 0.00 -12.28
C LEU A 23 -3.23 -1.45 -12.25
N SER A 24 -3.10 -2.13 -11.12
CA SER A 24 -3.54 -3.54 -10.98
C SER A 24 -5.00 -3.73 -11.38
N VAL A 25 -5.92 -2.86 -10.92
CA VAL A 25 -7.33 -2.97 -11.32
C VAL A 25 -7.51 -2.68 -12.81
N CYS A 26 -6.90 -1.61 -13.34
CA CYS A 26 -7.09 -1.24 -14.75
C CYS A 26 -6.50 -2.27 -15.71
N GLU A 27 -5.32 -2.81 -15.40
CA GLU A 27 -4.70 -3.90 -16.18
C GLU A 27 -5.53 -5.18 -16.09
N GLY A 28 -6.06 -5.52 -14.89
CA GLY A 28 -6.93 -6.66 -14.68
C GLY A 28 -8.25 -6.57 -15.44
N LEU A 29 -8.90 -5.40 -15.45
CA LEU A 29 -10.11 -5.18 -16.25
C LEU A 29 -9.85 -5.34 -17.74
N SER A 30 -8.67 -4.94 -18.23
CA SER A 30 -8.28 -5.10 -19.65
C SER A 30 -7.92 -6.53 -20.01
N ALA A 31 -7.32 -7.28 -19.08
CA ALA A 31 -6.95 -8.68 -19.27
C ALA A 31 -8.19 -9.61 -19.26
N HIS A 32 -9.29 -9.19 -18.62
CA HIS A 32 -10.52 -9.96 -18.38
C HIS A 32 -11.77 -9.26 -18.93
N PRO A 33 -11.90 -9.14 -20.27
CA PRO A 33 -13.06 -8.48 -20.90
C PRO A 33 -14.41 -9.15 -20.58
N GLU A 34 -14.39 -10.43 -20.14
CA GLU A 34 -15.56 -11.17 -19.69
C GLU A 34 -16.25 -10.54 -18.47
N TYR A 35 -15.55 -9.74 -17.68
CA TYR A 35 -16.17 -8.97 -16.58
C TYR A 35 -17.08 -7.85 -17.09
N GLY A 36 -17.00 -7.50 -18.37
CA GLY A 36 -17.87 -6.52 -18.99
C GLY A 36 -17.54 -5.06 -18.69
N TYR A 37 -16.35 -4.78 -18.12
CA TYR A 37 -15.87 -3.44 -17.77
C TYR A 37 -14.66 -3.03 -18.61
N GLU A 38 -14.55 -1.71 -18.87
CA GLU A 38 -13.34 -1.09 -19.40
C GLU A 38 -12.90 0.07 -18.50
N ALA A 39 -11.59 0.19 -18.31
CA ALA A 39 -11.02 1.27 -17.52
C ALA A 39 -10.60 2.45 -18.39
N VAL A 40 -10.89 3.67 -17.92
CA VAL A 40 -10.34 4.92 -18.46
C VAL A 40 -9.72 5.71 -17.32
N VAL A 41 -8.43 5.95 -17.35
CA VAL A 41 -7.72 6.73 -16.33
C VAL A 41 -7.55 8.16 -16.80
N ILE A 42 -8.03 9.12 -16.00
CA ILE A 42 -7.79 10.55 -16.21
C ILE A 42 -6.69 10.99 -15.22
N CYS A 43 -5.51 11.29 -15.71
CA CYS A 43 -4.36 11.66 -14.89
C CYS A 43 -3.53 12.77 -15.53
N PRO A 44 -2.60 13.42 -14.77
CA PRO A 44 -1.60 14.28 -15.36
C PRO A 44 -0.75 13.54 -16.39
N LYS A 45 -0.10 14.33 -17.28
CA LYS A 45 0.82 13.77 -18.29
C LYS A 45 1.82 12.81 -17.65
N LEU A 46 1.99 11.66 -18.29
CA LEU A 46 2.93 10.61 -17.89
C LEU A 46 4.37 11.12 -17.87
N LEU A 47 5.18 10.58 -16.98
CA LEU A 47 6.56 11.02 -16.77
C LEU A 47 7.59 10.09 -17.42
N LYS A 48 7.32 8.78 -17.48
CA LYS A 48 8.29 7.75 -17.86
C LYS A 48 7.83 6.89 -19.04
N HIS A 49 6.54 6.73 -19.21
CA HIS A 49 5.95 5.80 -20.19
C HIS A 49 5.09 6.55 -21.20
N ALA A 50 4.84 5.92 -22.35
CA ALA A 50 3.88 6.40 -23.32
C ALA A 50 2.48 5.84 -23.01
N VAL A 51 1.43 6.56 -23.42
CA VAL A 51 0.04 6.07 -23.27
C VAL A 51 -0.16 4.72 -23.95
N SER A 52 0.55 4.45 -25.05
CA SER A 52 0.52 3.18 -25.80
C SER A 52 1.08 1.98 -25.03
N ASP A 53 1.80 2.20 -23.94
CA ASP A 53 2.42 1.13 -23.16
C ASP A 53 1.41 0.44 -22.20
N TYR A 54 0.19 0.99 -22.12
CA TYR A 54 -0.87 0.49 -21.26
C TYR A 54 -1.96 -0.23 -22.04
N SER A 55 -2.50 -1.30 -21.46
CA SER A 55 -3.59 -2.09 -22.03
C SER A 55 -4.98 -1.44 -21.89
N PHE A 56 -5.09 -0.35 -21.12
CA PHE A 56 -6.31 0.41 -20.89
C PHE A 56 -6.17 1.85 -21.37
N LYS A 57 -7.29 2.56 -21.47
CA LYS A 57 -7.31 3.93 -21.98
C LYS A 57 -6.83 4.94 -20.96
N ILE A 58 -5.87 5.80 -21.35
CA ILE A 58 -5.40 6.94 -20.56
C ILE A 58 -5.78 8.24 -21.26
N ARG A 59 -6.30 9.20 -20.49
CA ARG A 59 -6.63 10.55 -20.89
C ARG A 59 -5.79 11.53 -20.05
N GLU A 60 -4.79 12.10 -20.66
CA GLU A 60 -3.86 12.99 -19.99
C GLU A 60 -4.37 14.43 -19.92
N TYR A 61 -3.98 15.13 -18.85
CA TYR A 61 -4.11 16.59 -18.76
C TYR A 61 -2.78 17.24 -18.34
N PRO A 62 -2.51 18.51 -18.74
CA PRO A 62 -1.29 19.20 -18.38
C PRO A 62 -1.25 19.54 -16.89
N MET A 63 -0.05 19.67 -16.33
CA MET A 63 0.17 20.24 -15.01
C MET A 63 0.55 21.72 -15.11
N GLY A 64 0.08 22.52 -14.17
CA GLY A 64 0.45 23.92 -14.01
C GLY A 64 1.52 24.10 -12.94
N GLU A 65 2.07 25.30 -12.87
CA GLU A 65 3.17 25.65 -11.96
C GLU A 65 2.72 25.88 -10.49
N SER A 66 1.42 26.02 -10.25
CA SER A 66 0.89 26.29 -8.91
C SER A 66 -0.32 25.41 -8.58
N ARG A 67 -0.55 25.20 -7.27
CA ARG A 67 -1.66 24.39 -6.77
C ARG A 67 -3.03 24.89 -7.23
N ILE A 68 -3.22 26.21 -7.26
CA ILE A 68 -4.46 26.85 -7.71
C ILE A 68 -4.66 26.62 -9.21
N ARG A 69 -3.60 26.83 -10.03
CA ARG A 69 -3.65 26.59 -11.47
C ARG A 69 -3.96 25.14 -11.79
N ASN A 70 -3.34 24.20 -11.05
CA ASN A 70 -3.63 22.77 -11.18
C ASN A 70 -5.10 22.44 -10.87
N LEU A 71 -5.71 23.08 -9.88
CA LEU A 71 -7.12 22.88 -9.58
C LEU A 71 -8.03 23.28 -10.78
N PHE A 72 -7.81 24.45 -11.38
CA PHE A 72 -8.59 24.88 -12.54
C PHE A 72 -8.38 23.99 -13.77
N ILE A 73 -7.12 23.55 -14.01
CA ILE A 73 -6.81 22.62 -15.09
C ILE A 73 -7.56 21.30 -14.89
N ARG A 74 -7.52 20.74 -13.68
CA ARG A 74 -8.23 19.48 -13.34
C ARG A 74 -9.75 19.64 -13.48
N ILE A 75 -10.33 20.73 -12.98
CA ILE A 75 -11.78 21.01 -13.12
C ILE A 75 -12.17 20.97 -14.59
N ARG A 76 -11.40 21.66 -15.47
CA ARG A 76 -11.68 21.68 -16.90
C ARG A 76 -11.51 20.31 -17.52
N ALA A 77 -10.37 19.65 -17.28
CA ALA A 77 -10.06 18.33 -17.84
C ALA A 77 -11.09 17.27 -17.42
N PHE A 78 -11.42 17.19 -16.12
CA PHE A 78 -12.41 16.24 -15.63
C PHE A 78 -13.78 16.49 -16.26
N LYS A 79 -14.20 17.77 -16.35
CA LYS A 79 -15.49 18.14 -16.98
C LYS A 79 -15.55 17.74 -18.45
N GLU A 80 -14.51 18.03 -19.23
CA GLU A 80 -14.45 17.73 -20.66
C GLU A 80 -14.39 16.22 -20.89
N ILE A 81 -13.44 15.54 -20.25
CA ILE A 81 -13.20 14.12 -20.49
C ILE A 81 -14.35 13.24 -19.99
N ILE A 82 -14.91 13.50 -18.82
CA ILE A 82 -16.10 12.75 -18.33
C ILE A 82 -17.29 12.92 -19.28
N SER A 83 -17.49 14.15 -19.83
CA SER A 83 -18.57 14.40 -20.80
C SER A 83 -18.37 13.63 -22.12
N GLU A 84 -17.13 13.44 -22.56
CA GLU A 84 -16.78 12.66 -23.75
C GLU A 84 -16.89 11.15 -23.51
N GLU A 85 -16.35 10.68 -22.39
CA GLU A 85 -16.27 9.24 -22.07
C GLU A 85 -17.62 8.65 -21.66
N LYS A 86 -18.50 9.45 -21.04
CA LYS A 86 -19.85 9.03 -20.58
C LYS A 86 -19.80 7.74 -19.76
N PRO A 87 -19.07 7.71 -18.64
CA PRO A 87 -18.90 6.49 -17.87
C PRO A 87 -20.19 6.08 -17.15
N GLU A 88 -20.32 4.81 -16.86
CA GLU A 88 -21.34 4.24 -15.99
C GLU A 88 -21.00 4.45 -14.50
N LEU A 89 -19.70 4.58 -14.17
CA LEU A 89 -19.25 4.85 -12.80
C LEU A 89 -17.95 5.66 -12.81
N ILE A 90 -17.81 6.55 -11.84
CA ILE A 90 -16.57 7.28 -11.57
C ILE A 90 -15.91 6.73 -10.31
N HIS A 91 -14.65 6.32 -10.40
CA HIS A 91 -13.85 5.89 -9.27
C HIS A 91 -12.78 6.96 -8.95
N ILE A 92 -12.83 7.49 -7.74
CA ILE A 92 -11.93 8.56 -7.30
C ILE A 92 -10.94 8.00 -6.29
N GLU A 93 -9.65 8.15 -6.57
CA GLU A 93 -8.59 7.50 -5.80
C GLU A 93 -7.91 8.42 -4.78
N MET A 94 -8.04 9.73 -4.88
CA MET A 94 -7.27 10.66 -4.06
C MET A 94 -8.06 11.90 -3.68
N SER A 95 -7.67 12.53 -2.56
CA SER A 95 -8.42 13.60 -1.92
C SER A 95 -8.54 14.88 -2.76
N GLU A 96 -7.48 15.28 -3.48
CA GLU A 96 -7.56 16.46 -4.35
C GLU A 96 -8.41 16.20 -5.60
N SER A 97 -8.42 14.96 -6.13
CA SER A 97 -9.33 14.55 -7.20
C SER A 97 -10.78 14.59 -6.73
N LEU A 98 -11.07 14.13 -5.50
CA LEU A 98 -12.38 14.21 -4.88
C LEU A 98 -12.86 15.67 -4.74
N ILE A 99 -12.01 16.54 -4.18
CA ILE A 99 -12.31 17.97 -4.03
C ILE A 99 -12.56 18.59 -5.41
N THR A 100 -11.71 18.28 -6.40
CA THR A 100 -11.89 18.78 -7.78
C THR A 100 -13.21 18.33 -8.38
N TYR A 101 -13.56 17.04 -8.21
CA TYR A 101 -14.82 16.49 -8.69
C TYR A 101 -16.02 17.18 -8.04
N GLY A 102 -15.93 17.56 -6.78
CA GLY A 102 -16.97 18.30 -6.07
C GLY A 102 -17.40 19.58 -6.78
N PHE A 103 -16.49 20.31 -7.46
CA PHE A 103 -16.84 21.51 -8.23
C PHE A 103 -17.67 21.24 -9.48
N ILE A 104 -17.62 20.03 -10.00
CA ILE A 104 -18.35 19.64 -11.23
C ILE A 104 -19.46 18.63 -10.97
N ARG A 105 -19.59 18.10 -9.75
CA ARG A 105 -20.51 17.01 -9.36
C ARG A 105 -21.94 17.24 -9.82
N LYS A 106 -22.47 18.47 -9.69
CA LYS A 106 -23.83 18.81 -10.11
C LYS A 106 -24.13 18.55 -11.58
N ARG A 107 -23.10 18.63 -12.46
CA ARG A 107 -23.22 18.32 -13.89
C ARG A 107 -23.37 16.82 -14.16
N PHE A 108 -22.81 15.99 -13.28
CA PHE A 108 -22.74 14.54 -13.43
C PHE A 108 -23.49 13.80 -12.30
N LYS A 109 -24.53 14.44 -11.75
CA LYS A 109 -25.29 13.91 -10.62
C LYS A 109 -25.91 12.53 -10.86
N GLU A 110 -26.20 12.18 -12.12
CA GLU A 110 -26.79 10.90 -12.52
C GLU A 110 -25.74 9.78 -12.62
N ILE A 111 -24.45 10.12 -12.66
CA ILE A 111 -23.37 9.13 -12.69
C ILE A 111 -22.99 8.80 -11.26
N PRO A 112 -23.12 7.53 -10.81
CA PRO A 112 -22.65 7.11 -9.50
C PRO A 112 -21.14 7.28 -9.40
N PHE A 113 -20.66 7.54 -8.18
CA PHE A 113 -19.22 7.57 -7.95
C PHE A 113 -18.85 6.89 -6.63
N VAL A 114 -17.67 6.28 -6.60
CA VAL A 114 -17.06 5.72 -5.42
C VAL A 114 -15.74 6.43 -5.12
N TYR A 115 -15.36 6.49 -3.86
CA TYR A 115 -14.11 7.08 -3.43
C TYR A 115 -13.31 6.08 -2.60
N THR A 116 -12.06 5.80 -2.98
CA THR A 116 -11.13 4.97 -2.19
C THR A 116 -10.24 5.84 -1.32
N ASP A 117 -10.37 5.66 0.00
CA ASP A 117 -9.46 6.24 0.99
C ASP A 117 -8.34 5.25 1.33
N ARG A 118 -7.13 5.60 0.96
CA ARG A 118 -5.92 4.81 1.25
C ARG A 118 -5.14 5.32 2.45
N GLY A 119 -5.59 6.43 3.01
CA GLY A 119 -4.99 7.08 4.18
C GLY A 119 -5.64 6.68 5.49
N LEU A 120 -5.41 7.53 6.49
CA LEU A 120 -6.06 7.48 7.78
C LEU A 120 -6.86 8.77 7.98
N LEU A 121 -8.10 8.63 8.45
CA LEU A 121 -9.02 9.77 8.61
C LEU A 121 -8.40 10.95 9.38
N PHE A 122 -7.63 10.67 10.43
CA PHE A 122 -6.99 11.70 11.24
C PHE A 122 -5.79 12.39 10.55
N GLY A 123 -5.28 11.83 9.44
CA GLY A 123 -4.26 12.47 8.59
C GLY A 123 -4.79 13.63 7.77
N TYR A 124 -6.12 13.71 7.57
CA TYR A 124 -6.71 14.80 6.83
C TYR A 124 -6.85 16.08 7.67
N ARG A 125 -6.36 17.20 7.13
CA ARG A 125 -6.54 18.52 7.75
C ARG A 125 -8.03 18.86 7.81
N LYS A 126 -8.49 19.49 8.90
CA LYS A 126 -9.89 19.93 9.05
C LYS A 126 -10.40 20.74 7.85
N ARG A 127 -9.56 21.60 7.27
CA ARG A 127 -9.90 22.39 6.07
C ARG A 127 -10.15 21.50 4.85
N SER A 128 -9.36 20.46 4.63
CA SER A 128 -9.60 19.53 3.51
C SER A 128 -10.94 18.81 3.69
N ARG A 129 -11.26 18.41 4.91
CA ARG A 129 -12.53 17.75 5.22
C ARG A 129 -13.76 18.61 4.98
N LEU A 130 -13.67 19.95 5.16
CA LEU A 130 -14.76 20.87 4.82
C LEU A 130 -15.18 20.77 3.35
N PHE A 131 -14.24 20.47 2.44
CA PHE A 131 -14.51 20.29 1.02
C PHE A 131 -14.81 18.84 0.65
N MET A 132 -14.23 17.87 1.32
CA MET A 132 -14.41 16.45 1.04
C MET A 132 -15.76 15.92 1.56
N ASP A 133 -16.11 16.21 2.80
CA ASP A 133 -17.26 15.62 3.48
C ASP A 133 -18.59 15.89 2.75
N PRO A 134 -18.87 17.08 2.19
CA PRO A 134 -20.09 17.31 1.40
C PRO A 134 -20.14 16.44 0.14
N VAL A 135 -19.01 16.26 -0.54
CA VAL A 135 -18.92 15.43 -1.75
C VAL A 135 -19.10 13.96 -1.40
N LEU A 136 -18.41 13.51 -0.34
CA LEU A 136 -18.48 12.11 0.13
C LEU A 136 -19.88 11.68 0.57
N LYS A 137 -20.72 12.60 1.04
CA LYS A 137 -22.12 12.28 1.37
C LYS A 137 -22.97 11.90 0.15
N GLU A 138 -22.54 12.30 -1.03
CA GLU A 138 -23.18 11.95 -2.30
C GLU A 138 -22.54 10.72 -2.97
N ALA A 139 -21.46 10.18 -2.41
CA ALA A 139 -20.80 9.00 -2.93
C ALA A 139 -21.68 7.75 -2.78
N SER A 140 -21.71 6.91 -3.80
CA SER A 140 -22.36 5.60 -3.75
C SER A 140 -21.72 4.69 -2.72
N ALA A 141 -20.39 4.77 -2.59
CA ALA A 141 -19.65 4.14 -1.50
C ALA A 141 -18.33 4.87 -1.20
N LEU A 142 -17.93 4.83 0.07
CA LEU A 142 -16.56 5.05 0.51
C LEU A 142 -15.87 3.69 0.63
N VAL A 143 -14.73 3.53 -0.02
CA VAL A 143 -13.91 2.32 0.07
C VAL A 143 -12.72 2.60 0.99
N THR A 144 -12.42 1.69 1.89
CA THR A 144 -11.24 1.72 2.78
C THR A 144 -10.45 0.44 2.63
N THR A 145 -9.16 0.48 2.99
CA THR A 145 -8.26 -0.66 2.80
C THR A 145 -8.29 -1.66 3.96
N THR A 146 -8.87 -1.28 5.11
CA THR A 146 -8.97 -2.13 6.30
C THR A 146 -10.24 -1.83 7.08
N GLY A 147 -10.71 -2.79 7.89
CA GLY A 147 -11.78 -2.59 8.86
C GLY A 147 -11.42 -1.56 9.93
N PHE A 148 -10.13 -1.43 10.26
CA PHE A 148 -9.66 -0.36 11.13
C PHE A 148 -9.99 1.03 10.54
N ASN A 149 -9.62 1.29 9.27
CA ASN A 149 -9.93 2.55 8.60
C ASN A 149 -11.44 2.76 8.46
N LYS A 150 -12.20 1.70 8.13
CA LYS A 150 -13.66 1.76 8.13
C LYS A 150 -14.19 2.23 9.48
N SER A 151 -13.72 1.66 10.59
CA SER A 151 -14.16 2.03 11.93
C SER A 151 -13.87 3.49 12.28
N LEU A 152 -12.73 4.04 11.80
CA LEU A 152 -12.41 5.47 11.98
C LEU A 152 -13.41 6.36 11.24
N TRP A 153 -13.74 6.02 10.00
CA TRP A 153 -14.75 6.75 9.22
C TRP A 153 -16.13 6.63 9.83
N GLU A 154 -16.51 5.45 10.32
CA GLU A 154 -17.79 5.22 11.00
C GLU A 154 -17.97 6.05 12.27
N LYS A 155 -16.92 6.20 13.04
CA LYS A 155 -16.90 7.02 14.25
C LYS A 155 -16.77 8.53 13.97
N GLY A 156 -16.01 8.88 12.93
CA GLY A 156 -15.63 10.27 12.61
C GLY A 156 -16.50 10.96 11.57
N SER A 157 -17.50 10.28 10.98
CA SER A 157 -18.37 10.83 9.95
C SER A 157 -19.72 10.12 9.85
N SER A 158 -20.66 10.74 9.12
CA SER A 158 -21.96 10.14 8.77
C SER A 158 -21.98 9.52 7.36
N ILE A 159 -20.81 9.38 6.73
CA ILE A 159 -20.70 8.86 5.35
C ILE A 159 -20.99 7.37 5.34
N ARG A 160 -21.92 6.93 4.52
CA ARG A 160 -22.32 5.52 4.32
C ARG A 160 -22.80 5.33 2.87
N PRO A 161 -22.67 4.12 2.28
CA PRO A 161 -22.03 2.93 2.86
C PRO A 161 -20.50 3.02 2.84
N ILE A 162 -19.84 2.22 3.69
CA ILE A 162 -18.37 2.06 3.70
C ILE A 162 -18.04 0.61 3.40
N ARG A 163 -17.28 0.36 2.35
CA ARG A 163 -16.79 -0.95 1.92
C ARG A 163 -15.32 -1.13 2.30
N VAL A 164 -14.90 -2.35 2.54
CA VAL A 164 -13.47 -2.68 2.76
C VAL A 164 -12.97 -3.48 1.58
N ILE A 165 -11.98 -2.94 0.87
CA ILE A 165 -11.24 -3.64 -0.18
C ILE A 165 -9.76 -3.54 0.19
N PRO A 166 -9.16 -4.61 0.75
CA PRO A 166 -7.75 -4.64 1.08
C PRO A 166 -6.88 -4.38 -0.16
N ASN A 167 -5.75 -3.71 0.04
CA ASN A 167 -4.79 -3.53 -1.04
C ASN A 167 -4.15 -4.87 -1.45
N THR A 168 -3.60 -4.89 -2.66
CA THR A 168 -2.81 -5.99 -3.22
C THR A 168 -1.37 -5.55 -3.51
N ILE A 169 -0.58 -6.48 -3.99
CA ILE A 169 0.71 -6.28 -4.64
C ILE A 169 0.56 -6.57 -6.13
N ALA A 170 1.37 -5.92 -6.98
CA ALA A 170 1.28 -6.10 -8.43
C ALA A 170 2.00 -7.38 -8.86
N ASP A 171 1.27 -8.30 -9.46
CA ASP A 171 1.79 -9.61 -9.91
C ASP A 171 2.93 -9.48 -10.92
N LYS A 172 2.93 -8.43 -11.74
CA LYS A 172 4.03 -8.18 -12.69
C LYS A 172 5.40 -8.01 -12.04
N TYR A 173 5.47 -7.63 -10.78
CA TYR A 173 6.74 -7.49 -10.03
C TYR A 173 6.99 -8.64 -9.09
N PHE A 174 5.91 -9.20 -8.55
CA PHE A 174 6.03 -10.26 -7.57
C PHE A 174 5.77 -11.65 -8.17
N GLY A 175 4.84 -11.80 -9.12
CA GLY A 175 4.51 -13.07 -9.75
C GLY A 175 4.18 -14.19 -8.76
N GLU A 176 4.16 -15.42 -9.23
CA GLU A 176 4.00 -16.58 -8.36
C GLU A 176 5.24 -16.83 -7.49
N TYR A 177 5.02 -17.46 -6.34
CA TYR A 177 6.10 -17.88 -5.45
C TYR A 177 6.91 -19.01 -6.08
N ASP A 178 8.22 -18.80 -6.17
CA ASP A 178 9.17 -19.80 -6.66
C ASP A 178 9.96 -20.39 -5.47
N PRO A 179 9.73 -21.67 -5.11
CA PRO A 179 10.43 -22.28 -3.98
C PRO A 179 11.94 -22.42 -4.18
N GLU A 180 12.41 -22.46 -5.43
CA GLU A 180 13.85 -22.59 -5.75
C GLU A 180 14.63 -21.31 -5.41
N LYS A 181 13.96 -20.17 -5.40
CA LYS A 181 14.55 -18.89 -5.01
C LYS A 181 14.67 -18.72 -3.49
N ARG A 182 13.92 -19.50 -2.72
CA ARG A 182 13.98 -19.42 -1.26
C ARG A 182 15.28 -19.98 -0.76
N LYS A 183 15.99 -19.18 0.05
CA LYS A 183 17.27 -19.59 0.64
C LYS A 183 17.04 -20.12 2.04
N ASP A 184 17.63 -21.27 2.34
CA ASP A 184 17.76 -21.76 3.69
C ASP A 184 18.96 -21.08 4.37
N HIS A 185 18.73 -20.55 5.56
CA HIS A 185 19.74 -19.84 6.30
C HIS A 185 20.11 -20.57 7.59
N GLU A 186 21.40 -20.68 7.86
CA GLU A 186 21.91 -21.18 9.16
C GLU A 186 21.50 -20.23 10.29
N LYS A 187 21.67 -18.92 10.08
CA LYS A 187 21.21 -17.85 10.98
C LYS A 187 19.90 -17.26 10.46
N LEU A 188 18.98 -16.88 11.36
CA LEU A 188 17.80 -16.13 10.96
C LEU A 188 18.18 -14.83 10.25
N VAL A 189 17.50 -14.53 9.16
CA VAL A 189 17.60 -13.23 8.48
C VAL A 189 16.37 -12.38 8.82
N ILE A 190 16.62 -11.29 9.56
CA ILE A 190 15.61 -10.30 9.91
C ILE A 190 15.60 -9.21 8.83
N GLY A 191 14.52 -9.12 8.10
CA GLY A 191 14.34 -8.13 7.04
C GLY A 191 13.61 -6.88 7.52
N LEU A 192 14.07 -5.71 7.09
CA LEU A 192 13.37 -4.42 7.27
C LEU A 192 13.35 -3.69 5.93
N ALA A 193 12.24 -3.04 5.60
CA ALA A 193 12.17 -2.24 4.38
C ALA A 193 11.24 -1.03 4.54
N GLY A 194 11.61 0.10 3.94
CA GLY A 194 10.75 1.25 3.89
C GLY A 194 11.43 2.57 3.57
N ARG A 195 10.60 3.59 3.38
CA ARG A 195 11.05 4.97 3.19
C ARG A 195 11.62 5.54 4.48
N ILE A 196 12.55 6.47 4.35
CA ILE A 196 12.97 7.32 5.47
C ILE A 196 11.82 8.30 5.76
N CYS A 197 11.01 7.98 6.77
CA CYS A 197 9.87 8.80 7.18
C CYS A 197 9.46 8.50 8.62
N VAL A 198 8.71 9.44 9.23
CA VAL A 198 8.28 9.34 10.64
C VAL A 198 7.41 8.12 10.89
N GLU A 199 6.62 7.70 9.91
CA GLU A 199 5.70 6.58 10.01
C GLU A 199 6.40 5.24 10.22
N LYS A 200 7.63 5.08 9.69
CA LYS A 200 8.40 3.83 9.79
C LYS A 200 9.16 3.67 11.12
N ASP A 201 9.31 4.77 11.87
CA ASP A 201 9.97 4.81 13.19
C ASP A 201 11.34 4.11 13.23
N TRP A 202 12.22 4.51 12.30
CA TRP A 202 13.57 3.92 12.20
C TRP A 202 14.40 3.97 13.48
N PRO A 203 14.29 5.02 14.33
CA PRO A 203 14.94 4.99 15.65
C PRO A 203 14.47 3.81 16.50
N PHE A 204 13.17 3.52 16.51
CA PHE A 204 12.64 2.37 17.22
C PHE A 204 13.04 1.02 16.57
N ALA A 205 13.18 0.98 15.24
CA ALA A 205 13.74 -0.20 14.56
C ALA A 205 15.15 -0.51 15.06
N CYS A 206 16.00 0.52 15.23
CA CYS A 206 17.33 0.35 15.81
C CYS A 206 17.27 -0.15 17.26
N ASP A 207 16.40 0.46 18.11
CA ASP A 207 16.20 0.02 19.50
C ASP A 207 15.81 -1.46 19.56
N PHE A 208 14.92 -1.90 18.66
CA PHE A 208 14.47 -3.29 18.57
C PHE A 208 15.62 -4.24 18.19
N ILE A 209 16.41 -3.89 17.17
CA ILE A 209 17.56 -4.72 16.73
C ILE A 209 18.64 -4.78 17.82
N GLU A 210 18.93 -3.69 18.52
CA GLU A 210 19.85 -3.66 19.67
C GLU A 210 19.35 -4.57 20.80
N GLY A 211 18.06 -4.52 21.13
CA GLY A 211 17.42 -5.38 22.11
C GLY A 211 17.45 -6.86 21.69
N LEU A 212 17.20 -7.16 20.42
CA LEU A 212 17.27 -8.51 19.88
C LEU A 212 18.69 -9.07 19.91
N ALA A 213 19.71 -8.28 19.53
CA ALA A 213 21.11 -8.67 19.62
C ALA A 213 21.52 -9.01 21.06
N SER A 214 20.98 -8.26 22.05
CA SER A 214 21.23 -8.51 23.47
C SER A 214 20.49 -9.73 24.02
N SER A 215 19.55 -10.31 23.29
CA SER A 215 18.71 -11.43 23.74
C SER A 215 19.30 -12.81 23.49
N GLY A 216 20.48 -12.92 22.84
CA GLY A 216 21.16 -14.15 22.52
C GLY A 216 20.71 -14.87 21.26
N VAL A 217 19.81 -14.27 20.46
CA VAL A 217 19.43 -14.77 19.13
C VAL A 217 20.61 -14.60 18.17
N ASN A 218 20.87 -15.62 17.34
CA ASN A 218 21.92 -15.57 16.31
C ASN A 218 21.28 -15.23 14.96
N PHE A 219 21.40 -13.99 14.51
CA PHE A 219 20.71 -13.50 13.31
C PHE A 219 21.58 -12.58 12.45
N LYS A 220 21.12 -12.35 11.23
CA LYS A 220 21.59 -11.31 10.33
C LYS A 220 20.47 -10.30 10.09
N VAL A 221 20.85 -9.09 9.71
CA VAL A 221 19.91 -8.03 9.30
C VAL A 221 20.08 -7.77 7.81
N SER A 222 18.98 -7.82 7.06
CA SER A 222 18.91 -7.38 5.69
C SER A 222 17.93 -6.19 5.61
N ILE A 223 18.40 -5.03 5.16
CA ILE A 223 17.63 -3.79 5.23
C ILE A 223 17.59 -3.07 3.87
N VAL A 224 16.40 -2.61 3.48
CA VAL A 224 16.17 -1.77 2.30
C VAL A 224 15.65 -0.42 2.74
N LEU A 225 16.39 0.66 2.43
CA LEU A 225 16.00 2.03 2.73
C LEU A 225 15.72 2.80 1.43
N SER A 226 14.62 3.57 1.43
CA SER A 226 14.29 4.46 0.31
C SER A 226 14.33 5.91 0.76
N THR A 227 15.09 6.71 0.03
CA THR A 227 15.34 8.14 0.29
C THR A 227 14.61 9.00 -0.74
N PHE A 228 14.01 10.11 -0.32
CA PHE A 228 13.24 11.02 -1.18
C PHE A 228 13.53 12.50 -0.90
N GLU A 229 14.02 12.83 0.29
CA GLU A 229 14.23 14.21 0.74
C GLU A 229 15.70 14.52 0.98
N LYS A 230 16.03 15.81 0.89
CA LYS A 230 17.35 16.29 1.32
C LYS A 230 17.50 16.07 2.84
N GLY A 231 18.54 15.34 3.23
CA GLY A 231 18.80 15.01 4.64
C GLY A 231 18.51 13.57 5.02
N ASP A 232 17.88 12.79 4.14
CA ASP A 232 17.67 11.36 4.35
C ASP A 232 19.00 10.61 4.51
N ASP A 233 20.06 11.04 3.82
CA ASP A 233 21.40 10.43 3.90
C ASP A 233 21.93 10.37 5.34
N ALA A 234 21.78 11.45 6.12
CA ALA A 234 22.19 11.47 7.52
C ALA A 234 21.40 10.48 8.39
N GLN A 235 20.11 10.29 8.08
CA GLN A 235 19.30 9.28 8.76
C GLN A 235 19.70 7.87 8.35
N VAL A 236 20.02 7.64 7.08
CA VAL A 236 20.56 6.36 6.59
C VAL A 236 21.85 6.01 7.33
N GLU A 237 22.80 6.93 7.40
CA GLU A 237 24.07 6.72 8.13
C GLU A 237 23.85 6.39 9.61
N MET A 238 22.93 7.11 10.27
CA MET A 238 22.59 6.85 11.67
C MET A 238 21.98 5.45 11.85
N ILE A 239 21.03 5.04 11.00
CA ILE A 239 20.36 3.74 11.06
C ILE A 239 21.38 2.62 10.85
N LEU A 240 22.15 2.69 9.77
CA LEU A 240 23.14 1.67 9.43
C LEU A 240 24.25 1.59 10.49
N GLY A 241 24.71 2.73 11.00
CA GLY A 241 25.73 2.80 12.05
C GLY A 241 25.28 2.13 13.35
N ARG A 242 24.03 2.38 13.79
CA ARG A 242 23.47 1.72 14.99
C ARG A 242 23.31 0.22 14.80
N ILE A 243 22.73 -0.22 13.67
CA ILE A 243 22.53 -1.64 13.39
C ILE A 243 23.89 -2.36 13.27
N LYS A 244 24.85 -1.80 12.52
CA LYS A 244 26.20 -2.34 12.40
C LYS A 244 26.88 -2.51 13.77
N LYS A 245 26.72 -1.53 14.66
CA LYS A 245 27.25 -1.62 16.03
C LYS A 245 26.61 -2.75 16.83
N ALA A 246 25.32 -3.02 16.61
CA ALA A 246 24.58 -4.03 17.36
C ALA A 246 24.88 -5.46 16.89
N VAL A 247 24.99 -5.70 15.58
CA VAL A 247 25.09 -7.07 15.02
C VAL A 247 26.45 -7.42 14.40
N GLY A 248 27.34 -6.46 14.22
CA GLY A 248 28.60 -6.59 13.46
C GLY A 248 28.38 -6.33 11.96
N GLU A 249 29.47 -5.93 11.28
CA GLU A 249 29.42 -5.59 9.85
C GLU A 249 29.10 -6.82 8.99
N GLU A 250 29.61 -7.97 9.35
CA GLU A 250 29.42 -9.25 8.66
C GLU A 250 27.99 -9.79 8.75
N ASN A 251 27.18 -9.27 9.66
CA ASN A 251 25.78 -9.64 9.84
C ASN A 251 24.79 -8.56 9.35
N LEU A 252 25.29 -7.51 8.68
CA LEU A 252 24.44 -6.46 8.09
C LEU A 252 24.57 -6.43 6.58
N GLU A 253 23.46 -6.66 5.88
CA GLU A 253 23.33 -6.40 4.45
C GLU A 253 22.35 -5.23 4.26
N TYR A 254 22.69 -4.26 3.39
CA TYR A 254 21.79 -3.16 3.09
C TYR A 254 21.78 -2.79 1.62
N ARG A 255 20.63 -2.26 1.18
CA ARG A 255 20.43 -1.75 -0.17
C ARG A 255 19.64 -0.42 -0.10
N LEU A 256 19.89 0.46 -1.06
CA LEU A 256 19.22 1.77 -1.15
C LEU A 256 18.47 1.90 -2.46
N ASN A 257 17.23 2.41 -2.38
CA ASN A 257 16.43 2.82 -3.54
C ASN A 257 16.28 1.74 -4.62
N ILE A 258 16.09 0.48 -4.22
CA ILE A 258 15.93 -0.64 -5.17
C ILE A 258 14.57 -0.61 -5.87
N SER A 259 14.48 -1.28 -7.00
CA SER A 259 13.26 -1.43 -7.79
C SER A 259 12.24 -2.39 -7.14
N GLN A 260 11.02 -2.45 -7.68
CA GLN A 260 10.00 -3.39 -7.18
C GLN A 260 10.37 -4.86 -7.45
N GLU A 261 11.03 -5.12 -8.56
CA GLU A 261 11.55 -6.44 -8.90
C GLU A 261 12.63 -6.88 -7.90
N GLU A 262 13.55 -5.99 -7.58
CA GLU A 262 14.58 -6.24 -6.57
C GLU A 262 14.01 -6.40 -5.16
N MET A 263 12.86 -5.75 -4.86
CA MET A 263 12.12 -5.97 -3.60
C MET A 263 11.60 -7.40 -3.51
N SER A 264 11.10 -7.98 -4.60
CA SER A 264 10.69 -9.38 -4.64
C SER A 264 11.86 -10.32 -4.28
N GLU A 265 13.03 -10.10 -4.90
CA GLU A 265 14.24 -10.88 -4.60
C GLU A 265 14.74 -10.67 -3.15
N PHE A 266 14.63 -9.44 -2.62
CA PHE A 266 14.96 -9.15 -1.23
C PHE A 266 14.16 -10.03 -0.26
N TYR A 267 12.84 -10.15 -0.44
CA TYR A 267 12.00 -10.94 0.46
C TYR A 267 12.29 -12.45 0.40
N TYR A 268 12.78 -13.00 -0.71
CA TYR A 268 13.22 -14.41 -0.77
C TYR A 268 14.40 -14.71 0.17
N GLY A 269 15.22 -13.71 0.47
CA GLY A 269 16.34 -13.80 1.40
C GLY A 269 15.99 -13.51 2.86
N VAL A 270 14.71 -13.28 3.21
CA VAL A 270 14.26 -12.85 4.56
C VAL A 270 13.44 -13.95 5.23
N ASP A 271 13.81 -14.34 6.46
CA ASP A 271 13.05 -15.30 7.24
C ASP A 271 11.90 -14.64 8.01
N ILE A 272 12.20 -13.54 8.68
CA ILE A 272 11.25 -12.77 9.47
C ILE A 272 11.29 -11.31 8.98
N PHE A 273 10.17 -10.80 8.51
CA PHE A 273 10.04 -9.40 8.16
C PHE A 273 9.53 -8.62 9.36
N LEU A 274 10.40 -7.73 9.89
CA LEU A 274 10.13 -6.92 11.06
C LEU A 274 9.53 -5.57 10.64
N MET A 275 8.37 -5.25 11.21
CA MET A 275 7.73 -3.95 11.04
C MET A 275 7.70 -3.19 12.38
N THR A 276 8.25 -1.99 12.38
CA THR A 276 8.35 -1.12 13.54
C THR A 276 7.54 0.16 13.38
N SER A 277 6.61 0.16 12.44
CA SER A 277 5.84 1.34 12.05
C SER A 277 5.10 1.97 13.24
N ARG A 278 5.14 3.31 13.30
CA ARG A 278 4.36 4.12 14.22
C ARG A 278 2.93 4.32 13.76
N PHE A 279 2.75 4.38 12.44
CA PHE A 279 1.44 4.50 11.78
C PHE A 279 1.44 3.67 10.51
N GLU A 280 0.37 2.93 10.30
CA GLU A 280 0.18 2.16 9.06
C GLU A 280 -1.32 2.02 8.76
N SER A 281 -1.73 2.41 7.56
CA SER A 281 -3.14 2.25 7.15
C SER A 281 -3.47 0.83 6.76
N PHE A 282 -2.53 0.14 6.10
CA PHE A 282 -2.68 -1.23 5.63
C PHE A 282 -1.44 -2.09 5.92
N GLY A 283 -0.27 -1.68 5.44
CA GLY A 283 0.96 -2.46 5.57
C GLY A 283 1.30 -3.27 4.32
N LYS A 284 1.37 -2.60 3.16
CA LYS A 284 1.66 -3.25 1.89
C LYS A 284 2.95 -4.09 1.93
N ALA A 285 4.00 -3.60 2.62
CA ALA A 285 5.25 -4.33 2.79
C ALA A 285 5.08 -5.67 3.53
N ALA A 286 4.11 -5.79 4.48
CA ALA A 286 3.79 -7.07 5.09
C ALA A 286 3.22 -8.05 4.06
N VAL A 287 2.33 -7.60 3.20
CA VAL A 287 1.73 -8.44 2.15
C VAL A 287 2.78 -8.87 1.12
N GLU A 288 3.68 -7.97 0.73
CA GLU A 288 4.84 -8.28 -0.12
C GLU A 288 5.70 -9.38 0.50
N ALA A 289 6.04 -9.24 1.78
CA ALA A 289 6.81 -10.25 2.51
C ALA A 289 6.06 -11.59 2.66
N MET A 290 4.75 -11.56 2.95
CA MET A 290 3.90 -12.77 3.00
C MET A 290 3.90 -13.53 1.67
N SER A 291 3.87 -12.84 0.54
CA SER A 291 3.90 -13.46 -0.79
C SER A 291 5.19 -14.24 -1.06
N ARG A 292 6.24 -13.99 -0.28
CA ARG A 292 7.55 -14.67 -0.33
C ARG A 292 7.81 -15.54 0.88
N LYS A 293 6.75 -15.94 1.60
CA LYS A 293 6.81 -16.81 2.79
C LYS A 293 7.67 -16.26 3.92
N CYS A 294 7.76 -14.94 4.07
CA CYS A 294 8.35 -14.36 5.26
C CYS A 294 7.36 -14.44 6.44
N VAL A 295 7.84 -14.76 7.62
CA VAL A 295 7.06 -14.57 8.85
C VAL A 295 7.00 -13.10 9.17
N ILE A 296 5.86 -12.58 9.57
CA ILE A 296 5.69 -11.18 9.92
C ILE A 296 5.71 -11.00 11.44
N VAL A 297 6.60 -10.15 11.93
CA VAL A 297 6.59 -9.66 13.32
C VAL A 297 6.42 -8.15 13.28
N SER A 298 5.36 -7.63 13.89
CA SER A 298 4.90 -6.27 13.61
C SER A 298 4.40 -5.52 14.84
N THR A 299 4.59 -4.20 14.84
CA THR A 299 3.84 -3.33 15.75
C THR A 299 2.34 -3.47 15.53
N SER A 300 1.57 -3.41 16.63
CA SER A 300 0.10 -3.49 16.64
C SER A 300 -0.52 -2.11 16.41
N VAL A 301 -0.29 -1.52 15.21
CA VAL A 301 -0.76 -0.17 14.87
C VAL A 301 -1.63 -0.15 13.62
N GLY A 302 -2.65 0.69 13.60
CA GLY A 302 -3.50 0.91 12.43
C GLY A 302 -4.15 -0.35 11.89
N GLY A 303 -3.96 -0.63 10.61
CA GLY A 303 -4.46 -1.83 9.92
C GLY A 303 -3.60 -3.07 10.09
N LEU A 304 -2.39 -2.97 10.66
CA LEU A 304 -1.47 -4.11 10.77
C LEU A 304 -2.04 -5.32 11.53
N PRO A 305 -2.77 -5.16 12.65
CA PRO A 305 -3.39 -6.31 13.31
C PRO A 305 -4.33 -7.10 12.41
N GLU A 306 -5.10 -6.42 11.56
CA GLU A 306 -5.99 -7.06 10.60
C GLU A 306 -5.19 -7.76 9.48
N VAL A 307 -4.13 -7.12 8.98
CA VAL A 307 -3.31 -7.69 7.90
C VAL A 307 -2.51 -8.90 8.39
N VAL A 308 -1.85 -8.80 9.55
CA VAL A 308 -1.02 -9.87 10.13
C VAL A 308 -1.88 -11.06 10.58
N GLY A 309 -2.98 -10.82 11.28
CA GLY A 309 -3.94 -11.85 11.69
C GLY A 309 -3.51 -12.70 12.89
N LEU A 310 -2.21 -12.87 13.16
CA LEU A 310 -1.69 -13.57 14.34
C LEU A 310 -1.35 -12.60 15.46
N SER A 311 -2.12 -12.64 16.55
CA SER A 311 -1.89 -11.77 17.71
C SER A 311 -0.55 -12.02 18.41
N TYR A 312 0.00 -13.23 18.31
CA TYR A 312 1.29 -13.59 18.89
C TYR A 312 2.44 -12.83 18.25
N ASN A 313 2.36 -12.55 16.96
CA ASN A 313 3.38 -11.82 16.18
C ASN A 313 3.22 -10.29 16.26
N LEU A 314 2.27 -9.81 17.07
CA LEU A 314 2.01 -8.40 17.27
C LEU A 314 2.55 -7.93 18.62
N TYR A 315 3.18 -6.77 18.62
CA TYR A 315 3.70 -6.13 19.84
C TYR A 315 3.42 -4.61 19.82
N THR A 316 3.55 -3.95 20.94
CA THR A 316 3.50 -2.48 21.01
C THR A 316 4.91 -1.92 21.23
N LYS A 317 5.07 -0.62 20.98
CA LYS A 317 6.35 0.06 21.22
C LYS A 317 6.77 -0.03 22.70
N GLU A 318 5.79 0.04 23.58
CA GLU A 318 5.98 -0.06 25.05
C GLU A 318 6.32 -1.49 25.49
N ASP A 319 5.90 -2.50 24.71
CA ASP A 319 6.18 -3.91 24.99
C ASP A 319 7.00 -4.54 23.83
N MET A 320 8.13 -3.95 23.51
CA MET A 320 9.08 -4.43 22.50
C MET A 320 9.56 -5.87 22.80
N PHE A 321 9.70 -6.21 24.09
CA PHE A 321 10.19 -7.52 24.51
C PHE A 321 9.25 -8.67 24.11
N ARG A 322 7.96 -8.40 23.90
CA ARG A 322 7.05 -9.39 23.33
C ARG A 322 7.45 -9.75 21.89
N GLY A 323 7.76 -8.76 21.06
CA GLY A 323 8.25 -9.01 19.69
C GLY A 323 9.57 -9.74 19.66
N ILE A 324 10.52 -9.36 20.54
CA ILE A 324 11.79 -10.07 20.71
C ILE A 324 11.57 -11.51 21.16
N GLY A 325 10.66 -11.74 22.12
CA GLY A 325 10.29 -13.07 22.59
C GLY A 325 9.70 -13.95 21.48
N CYS A 326 8.87 -13.37 20.60
CA CYS A 326 8.35 -14.05 19.41
C CYS A 326 9.50 -14.53 18.52
N ILE A 327 10.45 -13.66 18.17
CA ILE A 327 11.61 -14.03 17.34
C ILE A 327 12.48 -15.10 18.01
N ARG A 328 12.71 -15.02 19.32
CA ARG A 328 13.45 -16.05 20.07
C ARG A 328 12.81 -17.43 19.98
N VAL A 329 11.49 -17.50 20.06
CA VAL A 329 10.75 -18.77 19.91
C VAL A 329 10.92 -19.32 18.49
N LEU A 330 10.85 -18.47 17.47
CA LEU A 330 11.02 -18.86 16.06
C LEU A 330 12.47 -19.29 15.75
N ASP A 331 13.47 -18.70 16.42
CA ASP A 331 14.87 -19.12 16.31
C ASP A 331 15.08 -20.52 16.92
N GLY A 332 14.48 -20.78 18.07
CA GLY A 332 14.60 -22.06 18.78
C GLY A 332 13.74 -23.21 18.20
N ASP A 333 12.75 -22.89 17.36
CA ASP A 333 11.80 -23.89 16.80
C ASP A 333 11.58 -23.69 15.29
N ARG A 334 12.42 -24.38 14.50
CA ARG A 334 12.36 -24.33 13.03
C ARG A 334 11.03 -24.89 12.46
N LYS A 335 10.38 -25.83 13.14
CA LYS A 335 9.07 -26.34 12.71
C LYS A 335 8.01 -25.26 12.86
N LYS A 336 8.05 -24.50 13.94
CA LYS A 336 7.14 -23.40 14.17
C LYS A 336 7.41 -22.29 13.13
N LEU A 337 8.66 -21.94 12.85
CA LEU A 337 9.01 -20.98 11.81
C LEU A 337 8.39 -21.37 10.47
N GLU A 338 8.53 -22.65 10.06
CA GLU A 338 7.97 -23.14 8.80
C GLU A 338 6.44 -23.13 8.79
N SER A 339 5.82 -23.53 9.89
CA SER A 339 4.36 -23.47 10.04
C SER A 339 3.82 -22.03 9.92
N GLU A 340 4.53 -21.05 10.48
CA GLU A 340 4.12 -19.64 10.36
C GLU A 340 4.37 -19.08 8.95
N ARG A 341 5.42 -19.51 8.24
CA ARG A 341 5.63 -19.19 6.82
C ARG A 341 4.44 -19.61 5.96
N GLU A 342 3.99 -20.86 6.14
CA GLU A 342 2.82 -21.38 5.43
C GLU A 342 1.53 -20.65 5.81
N TYR A 343 1.35 -20.32 7.08
CA TYR A 343 0.22 -19.49 7.52
C TYR A 343 0.19 -18.13 6.80
N PHE A 344 1.31 -17.40 6.77
CA PHE A 344 1.36 -16.08 6.16
C PHE A 344 1.20 -16.15 4.65
N TYR A 345 1.76 -17.16 4.00
CA TYR A 345 1.58 -17.38 2.56
C TYR A 345 0.13 -17.73 2.22
N SER A 346 -0.51 -18.63 2.97
CA SER A 346 -1.94 -18.95 2.79
C SER A 346 -2.81 -17.71 2.97
N ARG A 347 -2.50 -16.90 4.00
CA ARG A 347 -3.20 -15.65 4.25
C ARG A 347 -3.08 -14.66 3.08
N TYR A 348 -1.88 -14.55 2.48
CA TYR A 348 -1.67 -13.78 1.26
C TYR A 348 -2.54 -14.31 0.12
N LYS A 349 -2.48 -15.61 -0.15
CA LYS A 349 -3.24 -16.26 -1.23
C LYS A 349 -4.76 -16.08 -1.10
N GLU A 350 -5.28 -16.15 0.10
CA GLU A 350 -6.72 -16.03 0.37
C GLU A 350 -7.24 -14.59 0.29
N ASN A 351 -6.41 -13.60 0.63
CA ASN A 351 -6.92 -12.26 0.90
C ASN A 351 -6.31 -11.15 0.06
N TYR A 352 -5.07 -11.32 -0.45
CA TYR A 352 -4.27 -10.20 -0.93
C TYR A 352 -3.68 -10.39 -2.32
N THR A 353 -4.08 -11.44 -3.06
CA THR A 353 -3.68 -11.61 -4.47
C THR A 353 -4.29 -10.51 -5.35
N GLU A 354 -3.67 -10.25 -6.49
CA GLU A 354 -4.19 -9.29 -7.47
C GLU A 354 -5.56 -9.74 -8.01
N GLU A 355 -5.75 -11.05 -8.26
CA GLU A 355 -7.02 -11.63 -8.66
C GLU A 355 -8.15 -11.32 -7.65
N THR A 356 -7.95 -11.64 -6.36
CA THR A 356 -8.93 -11.33 -5.29
C THR A 356 -9.22 -9.82 -5.19
N TYR A 357 -8.22 -9.00 -5.43
CA TYR A 357 -8.36 -7.53 -5.42
C TYR A 357 -9.25 -7.05 -6.59
N ILE A 358 -9.02 -7.59 -7.80
CA ILE A 358 -9.83 -7.29 -8.98
C ILE A 358 -11.27 -7.75 -8.78
N GLU A 359 -11.50 -8.99 -8.32
CA GLU A 359 -12.85 -9.54 -8.07
C GLU A 359 -13.66 -8.67 -7.08
N ARG A 360 -13.01 -8.17 -6.02
CA ARG A 360 -13.66 -7.27 -5.05
C ARG A 360 -14.05 -5.93 -5.68
N HIS A 361 -13.27 -5.44 -6.64
CA HIS A 361 -13.62 -4.23 -7.40
C HIS A 361 -14.74 -4.50 -8.39
N ILE A 362 -14.76 -5.66 -9.06
CA ILE A 362 -15.87 -6.08 -9.91
C ILE A 362 -17.16 -6.12 -9.09
N SER A 363 -17.14 -6.78 -7.93
CA SER A 363 -18.30 -6.82 -7.04
C SER A 363 -18.79 -5.42 -6.62
N LEU A 364 -17.86 -4.50 -6.37
CA LEU A 364 -18.20 -3.10 -6.09
C LEU A 364 -18.84 -2.42 -7.31
N TYR A 365 -18.34 -2.66 -8.52
CA TYR A 365 -18.86 -2.05 -9.74
C TYR A 365 -20.21 -2.63 -10.14
N ASP A 366 -20.42 -3.93 -9.97
CA ASP A 366 -21.73 -4.58 -10.18
C ASP A 366 -22.82 -4.00 -9.27
N GLU A 367 -22.45 -3.58 -8.05
CA GLU A 367 -23.40 -2.96 -7.11
C GLU A 367 -23.81 -1.54 -7.56
N TYR A 368 -22.93 -0.77 -8.24
CA TYR A 368 -23.15 0.65 -8.47
C TYR A 368 -23.11 1.10 -9.94
N ALA A 369 -22.55 0.34 -10.85
CA ALA A 369 -22.47 0.72 -12.27
C ALA A 369 -23.72 0.31 -13.10
N GLY A 370 -24.83 0.04 -12.47
CA GLY A 370 -26.16 -0.10 -13.07
C GLY A 370 -26.31 -1.24 -14.08
#